data_6cfff4f2755f1efa6e2bb50b2edd8f6b
#
_entry.id   6cfff4f2755f1efa6e2bb50b2edd8f6b
#
_cell.length_a   1.000
_cell.length_b   1.000
_cell.length_c   1.000
_cell.angle_alpha   90.00
_cell.angle_beta   90.00
_cell.angle_gamma   90.00
#
_symmetry.space_group_name_H-M   'P 1'
#
loop_
_entity.id
_entity.type
_entity.pdbx_description
1 polymer ?
#
loop_
_entity_poly.entity_id
_entity_poly.type
_entity_poly.pdbx_seq_one_letter_code
_entity_poly.pdbx_strand_id
1 'polypeptide(L)'
;YVVSLLRPEIIRDLELPRHGLKILPLPSTVTPRANGDYLAGGEDHDQTRREIYRHSPRDAEAADEYSRVMARAAKAIKPVIGLVPPDPSSLSLRDLRGLLRLGAYARSLSDKELYRIAKLVTQSSADLLNEWFEFDPLKGTKSASGIIGTFLGPHSPGTAYVLLHHYMGEIDGAFRAWGFAKNGTGGVTAAIASSARALGVEIRTNAAVKQVIVKNGRAAGVALENGDEFAANVVMSAA
;
A
#
# COMPACT_ATOMS: atom_id res chain seq x y z
N TYR A 1 -12.58 -4.99 -5.32
CA TYR A 1 -11.22 -4.76 -4.78
C TYR A 1 -10.65 -3.52 -5.42
N VAL A 2 -10.02 -2.67 -4.60
CA VAL A 2 -9.45 -1.39 -5.00
C VAL A 2 -7.97 -1.53 -5.34
N VAL A 3 -7.47 -0.62 -6.17
CA VAL A 3 -6.07 -0.48 -6.55
C VAL A 3 -5.63 0.94 -6.22
N SER A 4 -4.58 1.09 -5.41
CA SER A 4 -4.02 2.40 -5.09
C SER A 4 -2.52 2.34 -4.78
N LEU A 5 -2.00 1.15 -4.44
CA LEU A 5 -0.62 0.95 -3.99
C LEU A 5 0.30 0.38 -5.07
N LEU A 6 -0.23 0.14 -6.29
CA LEU A 6 0.63 -0.20 -7.43
C LEU A 6 1.48 1.02 -7.76
N ARG A 7 2.80 0.87 -7.66
CA ARG A 7 3.72 2.00 -7.77
C ARG A 7 3.70 2.59 -9.18
N PRO A 8 3.66 3.93 -9.32
CA PRO A 8 3.66 4.61 -10.62
C PRO A 8 4.85 4.23 -11.50
N GLU A 9 6.01 3.96 -10.89
CA GLU A 9 7.19 3.52 -11.63
C GLU A 9 6.95 2.19 -12.33
N ILE A 10 6.28 1.22 -11.66
CA ILE A 10 5.95 -0.09 -12.26
C ILE A 10 4.96 0.09 -13.40
N ILE A 11 3.96 0.94 -13.23
CA ILE A 11 2.96 1.24 -14.27
C ILE A 11 3.67 1.82 -15.51
N ARG A 12 4.60 2.74 -15.30
CA ARG A 12 5.36 3.41 -16.37
C ARG A 12 6.35 2.45 -17.04
N ASP A 13 7.17 1.75 -16.23
CA ASP A 13 8.29 0.94 -16.73
C ASP A 13 7.80 -0.29 -17.52
N LEU A 14 6.63 -0.80 -17.15
CA LEU A 14 5.96 -1.90 -17.87
C LEU A 14 4.94 -1.40 -18.91
N GLU A 15 4.79 -0.09 -19.09
CA GLU A 15 3.83 0.53 -20.01
C GLU A 15 2.41 -0.03 -19.88
N LEU A 16 1.97 -0.33 -18.66
CA LEU A 16 0.73 -1.08 -18.37
C LEU A 16 -0.53 -0.50 -19.04
N PRO A 17 -0.70 0.83 -19.20
CA PRO A 17 -1.83 1.40 -19.96
C PRO A 17 -1.88 0.93 -21.41
N ARG A 18 -0.74 0.76 -22.09
CA ARG A 18 -0.64 0.21 -23.45
C ARG A 18 -1.06 -1.26 -23.50
N HIS A 19 -0.92 -1.96 -22.36
CA HIS A 19 -1.30 -3.36 -22.19
C HIS A 19 -2.69 -3.54 -21.58
N GLY A 20 -3.51 -2.46 -21.58
CA GLY A 20 -4.92 -2.52 -21.22
C GLY A 20 -5.24 -2.20 -19.77
N LEU A 21 -4.25 -1.81 -18.92
CA LEU A 21 -4.54 -1.34 -17.57
C LEU A 21 -5.30 -0.02 -17.64
N LYS A 22 -6.50 0.00 -17.06
CA LYS A 22 -7.27 1.22 -16.81
C LYS A 22 -7.74 1.20 -15.38
N ILE A 23 -7.34 2.20 -14.61
CA ILE A 23 -7.79 2.39 -13.23
C ILE A 23 -8.85 3.48 -13.24
N LEU A 24 -10.01 3.18 -12.66
CA LEU A 24 -11.14 4.09 -12.53
C LEU A 24 -11.10 4.65 -11.10
N PRO A 25 -10.93 5.97 -10.91
CA PRO A 25 -10.95 6.57 -9.58
C PRO A 25 -12.25 6.23 -8.84
N LEU A 26 -12.14 6.05 -7.53
CA LEU A 26 -13.28 5.85 -6.64
C LEU A 26 -13.87 7.22 -6.25
N PRO A 27 -15.03 7.60 -6.78
CA PRO A 27 -15.53 8.98 -6.60
C PRO A 27 -16.06 9.22 -5.19
N SER A 28 -16.59 8.18 -4.54
CA SER A 28 -17.21 8.31 -3.22
C SER A 28 -17.28 6.98 -2.48
N THR A 29 -17.49 7.07 -1.17
CA THR A 29 -17.79 5.96 -0.27
C THR A 29 -19.03 6.27 0.53
N VAL A 30 -19.82 5.25 0.83
CA VAL A 30 -21.02 5.39 1.69
C VAL A 30 -20.97 4.31 2.77
N THR A 31 -21.17 4.73 4.01
CA THR A 31 -21.29 3.84 5.17
C THR A 31 -22.73 3.91 5.68
N PRO A 32 -23.57 2.90 5.37
CA PRO A 32 -24.95 2.87 5.85
C PRO A 32 -25.01 2.59 7.35
N ARG A 33 -26.04 3.10 8.01
CA ARG A 33 -26.31 2.91 9.44
C ARG A 33 -27.60 2.13 9.66
N ALA A 34 -27.69 1.41 10.77
CA ALA A 34 -28.87 0.61 11.11
C ALA A 34 -30.17 1.42 11.26
N ASN A 35 -30.07 2.71 11.58
CA ASN A 35 -31.22 3.62 11.71
C ASN A 35 -31.71 4.20 10.35
N GLY A 36 -31.20 3.72 9.23
CA GLY A 36 -31.53 4.21 7.89
C GLY A 36 -30.77 5.46 7.44
N ASP A 37 -29.94 6.02 8.31
CA ASP A 37 -29.04 7.13 7.99
C ASP A 37 -27.73 6.62 7.36
N TYR A 38 -26.83 7.49 6.92
CA TYR A 38 -25.55 7.12 6.29
C TYR A 38 -24.49 8.18 6.57
N LEU A 39 -23.23 7.81 6.36
CA LEU A 39 -22.11 8.72 6.25
C LEU A 39 -21.51 8.57 4.84
N ALA A 40 -21.51 9.66 4.08
CA ALA A 40 -20.90 9.71 2.75
C ALA A 40 -19.59 10.48 2.77
N GLY A 41 -18.67 10.11 1.87
CA GLY A 41 -17.43 10.83 1.67
C GLY A 41 -16.92 10.59 0.26
N GLY A 42 -16.15 11.52 -0.30
CA GLY A 42 -15.67 11.43 -1.67
C GLY A 42 -14.58 12.45 -1.99
N GLU A 43 -14.38 12.66 -3.29
CA GLU A 43 -13.36 13.59 -3.81
C GLU A 43 -13.68 15.05 -3.49
N ASP A 44 -14.96 15.42 -3.44
CA ASP A 44 -15.38 16.75 -3.02
C ASP A 44 -15.18 16.92 -1.50
N HIS A 45 -14.14 17.69 -1.18
CA HIS A 45 -13.74 17.97 0.19
C HIS A 45 -14.81 18.72 0.99
N ASP A 46 -15.45 19.73 0.37
CA ASP A 46 -16.47 20.53 1.02
C ASP A 46 -17.74 19.72 1.26
N GLN A 47 -18.10 18.85 0.32
CA GLN A 47 -19.22 17.95 0.49
C GLN A 47 -18.95 16.95 1.61
N THR A 48 -17.76 16.33 1.63
CA THR A 48 -17.35 15.40 2.69
C THR A 48 -17.35 16.08 4.06
N ARG A 49 -16.86 17.31 4.15
CA ARG A 49 -16.86 18.08 5.39
C ARG A 49 -18.28 18.42 5.87
N ARG A 50 -19.18 18.84 4.97
CA ARG A 50 -20.60 19.07 5.31
C ARG A 50 -21.29 17.80 5.79
N GLU A 51 -20.96 16.66 5.19
CA GLU A 51 -21.51 15.37 5.58
C GLU A 51 -21.04 14.95 6.98
N ILE A 52 -19.77 15.14 7.31
CA ILE A 52 -19.26 14.90 8.67
C ILE A 52 -19.91 15.87 9.66
N TYR A 53 -20.03 17.16 9.29
CA TYR A 53 -20.62 18.21 10.14
C TYR A 53 -22.07 17.89 10.53
N ARG A 54 -22.84 17.26 9.64
CA ARG A 54 -24.21 16.80 9.91
C ARG A 54 -24.30 15.84 11.11
N HIS A 55 -23.23 15.11 11.38
CA HIS A 55 -23.13 14.14 12.48
C HIS A 55 -22.37 14.66 13.70
N SER A 56 -21.25 15.36 13.47
CA SER A 56 -20.41 15.96 14.50
C SER A 56 -19.71 17.20 13.96
N PRO A 57 -20.08 18.41 14.40
CA PRO A 57 -19.35 19.64 14.08
C PRO A 57 -17.88 19.57 14.48
N ARG A 58 -17.59 19.00 15.66
CA ARG A 58 -16.22 18.82 16.17
C ARG A 58 -15.38 17.97 15.24
N ASP A 59 -15.90 16.86 14.75
CA ASP A 59 -15.19 15.96 13.85
C ASP A 59 -14.93 16.61 12.48
N ALA A 60 -15.86 17.42 11.99
CA ALA A 60 -15.68 18.17 10.75
C ALA A 60 -14.55 19.21 10.86
N GLU A 61 -14.39 19.86 12.02
CA GLU A 61 -13.28 20.77 12.28
C GLU A 61 -11.94 20.01 12.38
N ALA A 62 -11.94 18.85 13.04
CA ALA A 62 -10.75 18.03 13.21
C ALA A 62 -10.29 17.34 11.92
N ALA A 63 -11.20 17.04 10.99
CA ALA A 63 -10.94 16.22 9.80
C ALA A 63 -9.85 16.79 8.89
N ASP A 64 -9.77 18.12 8.76
CA ASP A 64 -8.81 18.82 7.92
C ASP A 64 -7.38 18.69 8.48
N GLU A 65 -7.21 18.91 9.78
CA GLU A 65 -5.91 18.77 10.43
C GLU A 65 -5.48 17.32 10.47
N TYR A 66 -6.37 16.40 10.81
CA TYR A 66 -6.12 14.95 10.70
C TYR A 66 -5.60 14.58 9.30
N SER A 67 -6.28 15.02 8.26
CA SER A 67 -5.90 14.73 6.87
C SER A 67 -4.54 15.29 6.51
N ARG A 68 -4.22 16.52 6.95
CA ARG A 68 -2.89 17.14 6.75
C ARG A 68 -1.78 16.40 7.49
N VAL A 69 -2.07 15.96 8.72
CA VAL A 69 -1.13 15.21 9.56
C VAL A 69 -0.81 13.86 8.92
N MET A 70 -1.83 13.11 8.52
CA MET A 70 -1.67 11.81 7.87
C MET A 70 -0.95 11.91 6.52
N ALA A 71 -1.28 12.92 5.72
CA ALA A 71 -0.60 13.14 4.44
C ALA A 71 0.90 13.46 4.62
N ARG A 72 1.26 14.28 5.63
CA ARG A 72 2.67 14.57 5.95
C ARG A 72 3.41 13.31 6.41
N ALA A 73 2.81 12.53 7.31
CA ALA A 73 3.40 11.27 7.78
C ALA A 73 3.58 10.26 6.63
N ALA A 74 2.58 10.12 5.76
CA ALA A 74 2.66 9.25 4.59
C ALA A 74 3.79 9.67 3.62
N LYS A 75 3.93 10.97 3.34
CA LYS A 75 5.02 11.50 2.52
C LYS A 75 6.40 11.26 3.15
N ALA A 76 6.50 11.34 4.47
CA ALA A 76 7.76 11.08 5.18
C ALA A 76 8.14 9.59 5.19
N ILE A 77 7.17 8.66 5.21
CA ILE A 77 7.46 7.21 5.23
C ILE A 77 7.63 6.64 3.81
N LYS A 78 6.91 7.15 2.82
CA LYS A 78 6.89 6.62 1.45
C LYS A 78 8.30 6.35 0.86
N PRO A 79 9.31 7.24 0.99
CA PRO A 79 10.66 6.98 0.49
C PRO A 79 11.35 5.79 1.18
N VAL A 80 11.09 5.58 2.47
CA VAL A 80 11.71 4.50 3.25
C VAL A 80 11.20 3.12 2.83
N ILE A 81 9.89 3.00 2.57
CA ILE A 81 9.27 1.74 2.13
C ILE A 81 9.83 1.25 0.79
N GLY A 82 10.25 2.17 -0.07
CA GLY A 82 10.82 1.85 -1.38
C GLY A 82 12.30 1.42 -1.35
N LEU A 83 12.95 1.49 -0.19
CA LEU A 83 14.36 1.12 -0.08
C LEU A 83 14.54 -0.39 0.04
N VAL A 84 15.61 -0.92 -0.57
CA VAL A 84 16.15 -2.21 -0.18
C VAL A 84 16.84 -2.00 1.17
N PRO A 85 16.38 -2.68 2.25
CA PRO A 85 16.97 -2.45 3.57
C PRO A 85 18.47 -2.76 3.56
N PRO A 86 19.33 -1.83 4.03
CA PRO A 86 20.74 -2.15 4.23
C PRO A 86 20.90 -3.11 5.40
N ASP A 87 21.80 -4.07 5.27
CA ASP A 87 22.14 -4.97 6.37
C ASP A 87 23.04 -4.25 7.40
N PRO A 88 22.55 -4.03 8.64
CA PRO A 88 23.34 -3.34 9.67
C PRO A 88 24.55 -4.14 10.16
N SER A 89 24.59 -5.45 9.90
CA SER A 89 25.72 -6.31 10.27
C SER A 89 26.78 -6.42 9.17
N SER A 90 26.46 -5.92 7.96
CA SER A 90 27.34 -5.99 6.80
C SER A 90 28.31 -4.80 6.74
N LEU A 91 29.58 -5.09 6.47
CA LEU A 91 30.60 -4.07 6.20
C LEU A 91 30.73 -3.74 4.70
N SER A 92 29.80 -4.19 3.88
CA SER A 92 29.84 -3.90 2.45
C SER A 92 29.66 -2.40 2.20
N LEU A 93 30.34 -1.85 1.20
CA LEU A 93 30.20 -0.43 0.82
C LEU A 93 28.76 -0.07 0.43
N ARG A 94 28.00 -1.02 -0.08
CA ARG A 94 26.59 -0.86 -0.43
C ARG A 94 25.75 -0.61 0.82
N ASP A 95 25.89 -1.46 1.83
CA ASP A 95 25.11 -1.39 3.05
C ASP A 95 25.49 -0.18 3.88
N LEU A 96 26.80 0.11 4.01
CA LEU A 96 27.28 1.31 4.68
C LEU A 96 26.71 2.60 4.05
N ARG A 97 26.71 2.71 2.72
CA ARG A 97 26.10 3.84 2.01
C ARG A 97 24.59 3.89 2.24
N GLY A 98 23.92 2.72 2.27
CA GLY A 98 22.49 2.60 2.59
C GLY A 98 22.17 3.12 3.98
N LEU A 99 22.92 2.70 5.00
CA LEU A 99 22.78 3.16 6.38
C LEU A 99 23.03 4.66 6.51
N LEU A 100 24.08 5.19 5.86
CA LEU A 100 24.37 6.62 5.87
C LEU A 100 23.24 7.43 5.24
N ARG A 101 22.68 6.99 4.11
CA ARG A 101 21.52 7.63 3.45
C ARG A 101 20.28 7.61 4.35
N LEU A 102 19.99 6.48 4.99
CA LEU A 102 18.87 6.34 5.90
C LEU A 102 19.06 7.24 7.13
N GLY A 103 20.28 7.29 7.71
CA GLY A 103 20.60 8.17 8.83
C GLY A 103 20.51 9.65 8.46
N ALA A 104 20.99 10.04 7.28
CA ALA A 104 20.86 11.41 6.77
C ALA A 104 19.38 11.78 6.55
N TYR A 105 18.59 10.86 6.01
CA TYR A 105 17.15 11.06 5.86
C TYR A 105 16.46 11.22 7.21
N ALA A 106 16.73 10.34 8.17
CA ALA A 106 16.15 10.45 9.51
C ALA A 106 16.50 11.81 10.18
N ARG A 107 17.74 12.31 9.99
CA ARG A 107 18.16 13.64 10.50
C ARG A 107 17.49 14.81 9.79
N SER A 108 16.98 14.63 8.58
CA SER A 108 16.25 15.67 7.86
C SER A 108 14.81 15.84 8.34
N LEU A 109 14.30 14.87 9.10
CA LEU A 109 12.98 14.92 9.72
C LEU A 109 13.09 15.68 11.06
N SER A 110 12.07 16.49 11.38
CA SER A 110 11.97 17.14 12.68
C SER A 110 11.65 16.11 13.77
N ASP A 111 12.01 16.43 15.02
CA ASP A 111 11.68 15.59 16.19
C ASP A 111 10.18 15.30 16.29
N LYS A 112 9.34 16.28 15.93
CA LYS A 112 7.89 16.12 15.88
C LYS A 112 7.43 15.10 14.84
N GLU A 113 8.09 15.04 13.69
CA GLU A 113 7.79 14.03 12.65
C GLU A 113 8.27 12.67 13.07
N LEU A 114 9.47 12.55 13.63
CA LEU A 114 10.00 11.28 14.15
C LEU A 114 9.12 10.72 15.27
N TYR A 115 8.73 11.56 16.24
CA TYR A 115 7.81 11.17 17.30
C TYR A 115 6.47 10.67 16.74
N ARG A 116 5.91 11.39 15.78
CA ARG A 116 4.64 11.03 15.14
C ARG A 116 4.73 9.71 14.37
N ILE A 117 5.82 9.50 13.64
CA ILE A 117 6.07 8.24 12.94
C ILE A 117 6.17 7.09 13.94
N ALA A 118 6.97 7.25 15.01
CA ALA A 118 7.11 6.23 16.05
C ALA A 118 5.76 5.88 16.69
N LYS A 119 4.95 6.90 16.98
CA LYS A 119 3.60 6.73 17.52
C LYS A 119 2.69 5.95 16.54
N LEU A 120 2.67 6.33 15.27
CA LEU A 120 1.84 5.65 14.25
C LEU A 120 2.26 4.19 14.02
N VAL A 121 3.55 3.87 14.12
CA VAL A 121 4.04 2.50 13.94
C VAL A 121 3.63 1.58 15.10
N THR A 122 3.49 2.14 16.30
CA THR A 122 3.20 1.34 17.51
C THR A 122 1.76 1.39 17.97
N GLN A 123 1.01 2.43 17.63
CA GLN A 123 -0.36 2.68 18.08
C GLN A 123 -1.37 1.83 17.33
N SER A 124 -2.53 1.56 17.96
CA SER A 124 -3.68 1.00 17.27
C SER A 124 -4.42 2.06 16.44
N SER A 125 -5.12 1.64 15.38
CA SER A 125 -5.95 2.56 14.59
C SER A 125 -7.11 3.13 15.40
N ALA A 126 -7.67 2.35 16.34
CA ALA A 126 -8.72 2.81 17.22
C ALA A 126 -8.23 3.92 18.15
N ASP A 127 -7.07 3.74 18.81
CA ASP A 127 -6.50 4.78 19.68
C ASP A 127 -6.18 6.04 18.88
N LEU A 128 -5.55 5.91 17.71
CA LEU A 128 -5.30 7.03 16.82
C LEU A 128 -6.58 7.79 16.50
N LEU A 129 -7.64 7.09 16.10
CA LEU A 129 -8.88 7.74 15.68
C LEU A 129 -9.65 8.35 16.85
N ASN A 130 -9.57 7.76 18.06
CA ASN A 130 -10.15 8.31 19.28
C ASN A 130 -9.50 9.64 19.73
N GLU A 131 -8.25 9.90 19.37
CA GLU A 131 -7.60 11.20 19.64
C GLU A 131 -8.17 12.33 18.79
N TRP A 132 -8.75 12.00 17.63
CA TRP A 132 -9.20 12.98 16.64
C TRP A 132 -10.73 13.13 16.59
N PHE A 133 -11.47 12.02 16.73
CA PHE A 133 -12.90 11.95 16.41
C PHE A 133 -13.71 11.38 17.57
N GLU A 134 -14.95 11.84 17.67
CA GLU A 134 -15.92 11.33 18.64
C GLU A 134 -16.99 10.45 17.99
N PHE A 135 -17.33 10.67 16.71
CA PHE A 135 -18.39 9.96 16.02
C PHE A 135 -17.94 8.56 15.58
N ASP A 136 -18.46 7.53 16.24
CA ASP A 136 -18.06 6.13 16.02
C ASP A 136 -18.18 5.65 14.57
N PRO A 137 -19.24 5.97 13.80
CA PRO A 137 -19.31 5.56 12.40
C PRO A 137 -18.19 6.15 11.54
N LEU A 138 -17.73 7.38 11.81
CA LEU A 138 -16.59 7.97 11.12
C LEU A 138 -15.30 7.25 11.48
N LYS A 139 -15.10 6.93 12.77
CA LYS A 139 -13.95 6.13 13.23
C LYS A 139 -13.98 4.74 12.61
N GLY A 140 -15.13 4.06 12.59
CA GLY A 140 -15.32 2.77 11.95
C GLY A 140 -14.96 2.78 10.47
N THR A 141 -15.48 3.75 9.71
CA THR A 141 -15.17 3.91 8.29
C THR A 141 -13.68 4.12 8.03
N LYS A 142 -13.02 4.98 8.83
CA LYS A 142 -11.59 5.24 8.69
C LYS A 142 -10.72 4.04 9.13
N SER A 143 -11.11 3.34 10.20
CA SER A 143 -10.36 2.19 10.72
C SER A 143 -10.35 0.99 9.78
N ALA A 144 -11.30 0.88 8.85
CA ALA A 144 -11.31 -0.15 7.83
C ALA A 144 -9.98 -0.22 7.07
N SER A 145 -9.37 0.93 6.77
CA SER A 145 -8.04 0.99 6.15
C SER A 145 -6.91 0.50 7.07
N GLY A 146 -7.14 0.43 8.38
CA GLY A 146 -6.16 -0.06 9.36
C GLY A 146 -6.09 -1.57 9.50
N ILE A 147 -7.02 -2.31 8.88
CA ILE A 147 -7.10 -3.77 8.98
C ILE A 147 -7.00 -4.49 7.63
N ILE A 148 -6.91 -3.76 6.53
CA ILE A 148 -6.78 -4.36 5.19
C ILE A 148 -5.43 -5.09 5.08
N GLY A 149 -5.48 -6.37 4.71
CA GLY A 149 -4.28 -7.19 4.52
C GLY A 149 -3.60 -7.67 5.80
N THR A 150 -4.29 -7.58 6.95
CA THR A 150 -3.79 -8.09 8.22
C THR A 150 -4.79 -9.06 8.87
N PHE A 151 -4.33 -9.88 9.83
CA PHE A 151 -5.18 -10.66 10.72
C PHE A 151 -5.42 -9.96 12.06
N LEU A 152 -5.27 -8.62 12.08
CA LEU A 152 -5.39 -7.80 13.28
C LEU A 152 -6.72 -7.05 13.29
N GLY A 153 -7.23 -6.75 14.48
CA GLY A 153 -8.38 -5.87 14.67
C GLY A 153 -7.95 -4.41 14.88
N PRO A 154 -8.89 -3.45 14.82
CA PRO A 154 -8.58 -2.01 14.91
C PRO A 154 -7.95 -1.59 16.27
N HIS A 155 -8.10 -2.39 17.31
CA HIS A 155 -7.48 -2.18 18.64
C HIS A 155 -6.09 -2.83 18.79
N SER A 156 -5.61 -3.54 17.76
CA SER A 156 -4.30 -4.17 17.83
C SER A 156 -3.19 -3.14 17.57
N PRO A 157 -2.07 -3.17 18.33
CA PRO A 157 -0.91 -2.31 18.08
C PRO A 157 -0.40 -2.43 16.63
N GLY A 158 0.08 -1.32 16.07
CA GLY A 158 0.61 -1.24 14.71
C GLY A 158 -0.46 -1.03 13.62
N THR A 159 -1.76 -1.14 13.93
CA THR A 159 -2.80 -0.96 12.91
C THR A 159 -2.96 0.51 12.47
N ALA A 160 -2.48 1.48 13.25
CA ALA A 160 -2.38 2.87 12.80
C ALA A 160 -1.35 3.04 11.67
N TYR A 161 -0.28 2.23 11.64
CA TYR A 161 0.65 2.20 10.52
C TYR A 161 0.00 1.59 9.27
N VAL A 162 -0.78 0.51 9.40
CA VAL A 162 -1.53 -0.06 8.28
C VAL A 162 -2.47 0.97 7.67
N LEU A 163 -3.17 1.72 8.52
CA LEU A 163 -4.03 2.83 8.08
C LEU A 163 -3.20 3.91 7.35
N LEU A 164 -2.04 4.30 7.90
CA LEU A 164 -1.12 5.26 7.26
C LEU A 164 -0.62 4.75 5.91
N HIS A 165 -0.29 3.46 5.79
CA HIS A 165 0.17 2.84 4.55
C HIS A 165 -0.84 3.05 3.41
N HIS A 166 -2.12 2.90 3.71
CA HIS A 166 -3.19 3.13 2.72
C HIS A 166 -3.38 4.60 2.33
N TYR A 167 -2.84 5.56 3.10
CA TYR A 167 -2.75 6.97 2.69
C TYR A 167 -1.66 7.24 1.65
N MET A 168 -0.78 6.28 1.34
CA MET A 168 0.31 6.44 0.36
C MET A 168 -0.12 6.10 -1.06
N GLY A 169 -1.35 5.64 -1.27
CA GLY A 169 -1.90 5.33 -2.58
C GLY A 169 -1.84 6.51 -3.54
N GLU A 170 -1.58 6.22 -4.82
CA GLU A 170 -1.49 7.22 -5.87
C GLU A 170 -2.09 6.67 -7.16
N ILE A 171 -2.91 7.48 -7.83
CA ILE A 171 -3.49 7.17 -9.14
C ILE A 171 -3.33 8.41 -10.01
N ASP A 172 -2.65 8.26 -11.15
CA ASP A 172 -2.42 9.33 -12.13
C ASP A 172 -1.90 10.65 -11.53
N GLY A 173 -1.00 10.55 -10.54
CA GLY A 173 -0.43 11.69 -9.81
C GLY A 173 -1.29 12.22 -8.66
N ALA A 174 -2.53 11.74 -8.51
CA ALA A 174 -3.38 12.10 -7.38
C ALA A 174 -2.98 11.27 -6.15
N PHE A 175 -2.33 11.91 -5.18
CA PHE A 175 -1.93 11.30 -3.93
C PHE A 175 -3.14 11.04 -3.02
N ARG A 176 -3.18 9.89 -2.37
CA ARG A 176 -4.30 9.38 -1.56
C ARG A 176 -5.53 8.96 -2.37
N ALA A 177 -5.39 8.81 -3.68
CA ALA A 177 -6.46 8.33 -4.52
C ALA A 177 -6.61 6.80 -4.44
N TRP A 178 -7.83 6.35 -4.55
CA TRP A 178 -8.21 4.94 -4.62
C TRP A 178 -8.99 4.72 -5.91
N GLY A 179 -8.89 3.54 -6.51
CA GLY A 179 -9.60 3.23 -7.72
C GLY A 179 -9.86 1.76 -7.92
N PHE A 180 -10.66 1.45 -8.91
CA PHE A 180 -10.93 0.09 -9.37
C PHE A 180 -10.21 -0.15 -10.69
N ALA A 181 -9.49 -1.26 -10.79
CA ALA A 181 -9.03 -1.70 -12.10
C ALA A 181 -10.25 -2.13 -12.94
N LYS A 182 -10.35 -1.63 -14.16
CA LYS A 182 -11.34 -2.12 -15.12
C LYS A 182 -11.13 -3.63 -15.31
N ASN A 183 -12.19 -4.40 -15.25
CA ASN A 183 -12.19 -5.87 -15.23
C ASN A 183 -11.66 -6.49 -13.92
N GLY A 184 -11.68 -5.74 -12.81
CA GLY A 184 -11.23 -6.22 -11.50
C GLY A 184 -9.70 -6.29 -11.37
N THR A 185 -9.23 -6.86 -10.26
CA THR A 185 -7.79 -7.02 -10.01
C THR A 185 -7.09 -7.92 -11.02
N GLY A 186 -7.82 -8.87 -11.63
CA GLY A 186 -7.34 -9.66 -12.76
C GLY A 186 -6.91 -8.83 -13.96
N GLY A 187 -7.49 -7.63 -14.16
CA GLY A 187 -7.05 -6.68 -15.18
C GLY A 187 -5.61 -6.18 -14.97
N VAL A 188 -5.18 -6.05 -13.71
CA VAL A 188 -3.79 -5.67 -13.38
C VAL A 188 -2.83 -6.76 -13.80
N THR A 189 -3.10 -8.01 -13.39
CA THR A 189 -2.23 -9.16 -13.72
C THR A 189 -2.23 -9.46 -15.21
N ALA A 190 -3.37 -9.29 -15.89
CA ALA A 190 -3.46 -9.44 -17.34
C ALA A 190 -2.60 -8.40 -18.09
N ALA A 191 -2.61 -7.14 -17.64
CA ALA A 191 -1.77 -6.10 -18.23
C ALA A 191 -0.28 -6.39 -18.02
N ILE A 192 0.13 -6.81 -16.81
CA ILE A 192 1.51 -7.21 -16.52
C ILE A 192 1.92 -8.39 -17.38
N ALA A 193 1.07 -9.42 -17.51
CA ALA A 193 1.34 -10.59 -18.35
C ALA A 193 1.44 -10.21 -19.84
N SER A 194 0.62 -9.29 -20.31
CA SER A 194 0.68 -8.77 -21.68
C SER A 194 2.00 -8.05 -21.94
N SER A 195 2.42 -7.17 -21.02
CA SER A 195 3.71 -6.48 -21.09
C SER A 195 4.87 -7.48 -21.10
N ALA A 196 4.86 -8.46 -20.20
CA ALA A 196 5.89 -9.48 -20.14
C ALA A 196 6.00 -10.28 -21.44
N ARG A 197 4.88 -10.69 -22.04
CA ARG A 197 4.88 -11.38 -23.34
C ARG A 197 5.44 -10.52 -24.46
N ALA A 198 5.11 -9.24 -24.47
CA ALA A 198 5.66 -8.30 -25.46
C ALA A 198 7.19 -8.15 -25.36
N LEU A 199 7.75 -8.40 -24.17
CA LEU A 199 9.20 -8.46 -23.90
C LEU A 199 9.81 -9.85 -24.12
N GLY A 200 9.06 -10.80 -24.68
CA GLY A 200 9.54 -12.15 -25.00
C GLY A 200 9.47 -13.14 -23.83
N VAL A 201 8.78 -12.83 -22.74
CA VAL A 201 8.61 -13.76 -21.62
C VAL A 201 7.61 -14.85 -21.97
N GLU A 202 8.01 -16.12 -21.79
CA GLU A 202 7.11 -17.27 -21.86
C GLU A 202 6.40 -17.43 -20.51
N ILE A 203 5.06 -17.45 -20.51
CA ILE A 203 4.24 -17.66 -19.32
C ILE A 203 3.57 -19.01 -19.45
N ARG A 204 3.86 -19.92 -18.52
CA ARG A 204 3.23 -21.25 -18.40
C ARG A 204 2.28 -21.28 -17.22
N THR A 205 1.05 -21.64 -17.45
CA THR A 205 0.04 -21.92 -16.43
C THR A 205 -0.12 -23.43 -16.23
N ASN A 206 -0.71 -23.87 -15.12
CA ASN A 206 -0.82 -25.28 -14.75
C ASN A 206 0.52 -26.00 -14.70
N ALA A 207 1.57 -25.27 -14.30
CA ALA A 207 2.96 -25.71 -14.23
C ALA A 207 3.45 -25.65 -12.78
N ALA A 208 2.85 -26.49 -11.92
CA ALA A 208 3.19 -26.53 -10.49
C ALA A 208 4.66 -26.93 -10.32
N VAL A 209 5.44 -26.06 -9.67
CA VAL A 209 6.85 -26.31 -9.38
C VAL A 209 6.96 -27.22 -8.15
N LYS A 210 7.57 -28.40 -8.33
CA LYS A 210 7.84 -29.36 -7.27
C LYS A 210 9.05 -28.96 -6.44
N GLN A 211 10.12 -28.53 -7.11
CA GLN A 211 11.37 -28.17 -6.42
C GLN A 211 12.27 -27.28 -7.29
N VAL A 212 13.14 -26.54 -6.63
CA VAL A 212 14.28 -25.86 -7.26
C VAL A 212 15.44 -26.86 -7.40
N ILE A 213 15.96 -27.00 -8.60
CA ILE A 213 17.13 -27.85 -8.87
C ILE A 213 18.38 -27.11 -8.40
N VAL A 214 19.12 -27.72 -7.48
CA VAL A 214 20.37 -27.15 -6.96
C VAL A 214 21.55 -28.04 -7.41
N LYS A 215 22.56 -27.40 -8.05
CA LYS A 215 23.82 -28.04 -8.44
C LYS A 215 24.99 -27.23 -7.88
N ASN A 216 25.87 -27.89 -7.17
CA ASN A 216 27.06 -27.25 -6.55
C ASN A 216 26.72 -26.02 -5.68
N GLY A 217 25.62 -26.10 -4.90
CA GLY A 217 25.18 -25.02 -4.02
C GLY A 217 24.50 -23.83 -4.73
N ARG A 218 24.19 -23.93 -6.02
CA ARG A 218 23.53 -22.88 -6.80
C ARG A 218 22.23 -23.39 -7.44
N ALA A 219 21.21 -22.53 -7.49
CA ALA A 219 20.02 -22.82 -8.26
C ALA A 219 20.38 -22.95 -9.74
N ALA A 220 19.96 -24.05 -10.36
CA ALA A 220 20.25 -24.41 -11.75
C ALA A 220 19.00 -24.59 -12.61
N GLY A 221 17.82 -24.44 -11.99
CA GLY A 221 16.54 -24.60 -12.67
C GLY A 221 15.41 -24.99 -11.73
N VAL A 222 14.30 -25.44 -12.30
CA VAL A 222 13.13 -25.94 -11.58
C VAL A 222 12.67 -27.27 -12.18
N ALA A 223 12.13 -28.14 -11.34
CA ALA A 223 11.40 -29.35 -11.75
C ALA A 223 9.93 -29.18 -11.43
N LEU A 224 9.05 -29.53 -12.37
CA LEU A 224 7.60 -29.51 -12.21
C LEU A 224 7.09 -30.84 -11.62
N GLU A 225 5.84 -30.84 -11.13
CA GLU A 225 5.20 -32.05 -10.63
C GLU A 225 4.97 -33.11 -11.72
N ASN A 226 4.82 -32.70 -12.97
CA ASN A 226 4.66 -33.60 -14.11
C ASN A 226 5.98 -34.22 -14.60
N GLY A 227 7.12 -33.86 -13.98
CA GLY A 227 8.44 -34.37 -14.31
C GLY A 227 9.24 -33.51 -15.31
N ASP A 228 8.67 -32.46 -15.87
CA ASP A 228 9.40 -31.55 -16.75
C ASP A 228 10.47 -30.77 -15.95
N GLU A 229 11.64 -30.56 -16.56
CA GLU A 229 12.72 -29.75 -15.98
C GLU A 229 13.03 -28.55 -16.86
N PHE A 230 13.24 -27.40 -16.22
CA PHE A 230 13.67 -26.17 -16.90
C PHE A 230 14.97 -25.67 -16.28
N ALA A 231 16.00 -25.62 -17.11
CA ALA A 231 17.30 -25.06 -16.71
C ALA A 231 17.24 -23.53 -16.69
N ALA A 232 17.84 -22.92 -15.67
CA ALA A 232 17.94 -21.47 -15.55
C ALA A 232 19.20 -21.08 -14.76
N ASN A 233 19.81 -19.96 -15.14
CA ASN A 233 20.95 -19.40 -14.42
C ASN A 233 20.52 -18.68 -13.12
N VAL A 234 19.26 -18.21 -13.04
CA VAL A 234 18.66 -17.54 -11.89
C VAL A 234 17.24 -18.07 -11.71
N VAL A 235 16.88 -18.41 -10.50
CA VAL A 235 15.52 -18.77 -10.11
C VAL A 235 15.01 -17.76 -9.10
N MET A 236 13.85 -17.14 -9.37
CA MET A 236 13.17 -16.23 -8.47
C MET A 236 11.85 -16.87 -8.03
N SER A 237 11.56 -16.89 -6.74
CA SER A 237 10.28 -17.34 -6.19
C SER A 237 9.55 -16.17 -5.53
N ALA A 238 8.25 -16.12 -5.71
CA ALA A 238 7.32 -15.26 -4.99
C ALA A 238 6.35 -16.06 -4.09
N ALA A 239 6.66 -17.36 -3.89
CA ALA A 239 5.92 -18.28 -3.02
C ALA A 239 6.43 -18.23 -1.59
#